data_6fc8461356630591e76b86aca22c1387
#
_entry.id   6fc8461356630591e76b86aca22c1387
#
_cell.length_a   1.000
_cell.length_b   1.000
_cell.length_c   1.000
_cell.angle_alpha   90.00
_cell.angle_beta   90.00
_cell.angle_gamma   90.00
#
_symmetry.space_group_name_H-M   'P 1'
#
loop_
_entity.id
_entity.type
_entity.pdbx_description
1 polymer ?
#
loop_
_entity_poly.entity_id
_entity_poly.type
_entity_poly.pdbx_seq_one_letter_code
_entity_poly.pdbx_strand_id
1 'polypeptide(L)'
;KTAFSIWETSLRRRVFPDEETMDVAKFTALVDQYAMMLVEHRLTPIIFGVPTLLPPKVVEASGQKFTMQPDGSCKVEADVYDALNRKYLEAGATGFCTGPYLWHFMTKDHEVPAEWPAIWRALNKHYVGNVMAKYAFAYPVDEPGNGLNEKVRKMTAVIRENAPDLKILVTGVNANFPSRLVDNIDCWVPALHWTNLKRKAEEQAAGREVWQYPCSGPWYPWPNYHLDTDASAWRAVAWVTAKENFDGILYWATAIFNPETPFVNNANGVNGDGVLQYPAEDGTPLASIRLKVICDGMEDYEYMVLLKNAVAEAKQAKKAPALIAEAEELLKLDTVFRTMDDYSRNETDYRTFRRRAAELIGKLER
;
A
#
# COMPACT_ATOMS: atom_id res chain seq x y z
N LYS A 1 -5.88 -4.79 3.95
CA LYS A 1 -4.70 -3.95 4.23
C LYS A 1 -4.51 -2.91 3.13
N THR A 2 -3.77 -1.82 3.40
CA THR A 2 -3.44 -0.79 2.41
C THR A 2 -1.99 -0.36 2.55
N ALA A 3 -1.39 0.13 1.46
CA ALA A 3 -0.06 0.71 1.43
C ALA A 3 -0.02 1.83 0.36
N PHE A 4 -0.04 3.08 0.79
CA PHE A 4 -0.09 4.26 -0.07
C PHE A 4 1.19 5.08 0.13
N SER A 5 2.03 5.10 -0.88
CA SER A 5 3.36 5.69 -0.75
C SER A 5 3.33 7.21 -0.82
N ILE A 6 4.10 7.84 0.04
CA ILE A 6 4.39 9.27 -0.01
C ILE A 6 5.81 9.42 -0.53
N TRP A 7 5.95 10.03 -1.71
CA TRP A 7 7.24 10.37 -2.27
C TRP A 7 7.55 11.82 -1.95
N GLU A 8 8.47 12.04 -1.06
CA GLU A 8 8.77 13.35 -0.48
C GLU A 8 9.43 14.32 -1.47
N THR A 9 9.95 13.80 -2.59
CA THR A 9 10.76 14.58 -3.54
C THR A 9 10.03 15.81 -4.09
N SER A 10 8.76 15.67 -4.51
CA SER A 10 7.98 16.79 -5.04
C SER A 10 7.68 17.82 -3.96
N LEU A 11 7.31 17.35 -2.77
CA LEU A 11 7.03 18.16 -1.61
C LEU A 11 8.26 18.93 -1.15
N ARG A 12 9.40 18.25 -1.03
CA ARG A 12 10.66 18.87 -0.69
C ARG A 12 11.04 19.98 -1.67
N ARG A 13 11.02 19.70 -2.98
CA ARG A 13 11.39 20.68 -4.00
C ARG A 13 10.50 21.91 -4.01
N ARG A 14 9.23 21.77 -3.63
CA ARG A 14 8.30 22.90 -3.56
C ARG A 14 8.56 23.79 -2.35
N VAL A 15 8.72 23.19 -1.16
CA VAL A 15 8.79 23.93 0.11
C VAL A 15 10.23 24.29 0.50
N PHE A 16 11.16 23.40 0.15
CA PHE A 16 12.59 23.54 0.43
C PHE A 16 13.39 23.28 -0.87
N PRO A 17 13.38 24.23 -1.82
CA PRO A 17 14.07 24.05 -3.10
C PRO A 17 15.58 23.89 -2.95
N ASP A 18 16.15 24.51 -1.92
CA ASP A 18 17.55 24.32 -1.52
C ASP A 18 17.64 23.37 -0.33
N GLU A 19 18.23 22.21 -0.56
CA GLU A 19 18.40 21.17 0.46
C GLU A 19 19.33 21.58 1.61
N GLU A 20 20.35 22.40 1.33
CA GLU A 20 21.31 22.81 2.34
C GLU A 20 20.66 23.66 3.43
N THR A 21 19.64 24.44 3.06
CA THR A 21 18.88 25.30 3.97
C THR A 21 17.61 24.66 4.52
N MET A 22 17.33 23.40 4.16
CA MET A 22 16.13 22.70 4.61
C MET A 22 16.06 22.57 6.15
N ASP A 23 14.98 23.06 6.73
CA ASP A 23 14.63 22.80 8.13
C ASP A 23 14.05 21.38 8.26
N VAL A 24 14.86 20.47 8.79
CA VAL A 24 14.51 19.06 8.94
C VAL A 24 13.26 18.86 9.79
N ALA A 25 13.10 19.61 10.89
CA ALA A 25 11.94 19.46 11.77
C ALA A 25 10.64 19.90 11.08
N LYS A 26 10.70 21.00 10.33
CA LYS A 26 9.54 21.46 9.53
C LYS A 26 9.20 20.48 8.43
N PHE A 27 10.21 19.92 7.75
CA PHE A 27 9.98 18.93 6.70
C PHE A 27 9.37 17.65 7.26
N THR A 28 9.89 17.15 8.38
CA THR A 28 9.31 15.98 9.08
C THR A 28 7.85 16.23 9.48
N ALA A 29 7.55 17.40 10.04
CA ALA A 29 6.18 17.77 10.40
C ALA A 29 5.25 17.86 9.17
N LEU A 30 5.78 18.27 8.02
CA LEU A 30 5.03 18.35 6.78
C LEU A 30 4.73 16.94 6.22
N VAL A 31 5.73 16.04 6.18
CA VAL A 31 5.54 14.63 5.80
C VAL A 31 4.52 13.96 6.70
N ASP A 32 4.56 14.22 8.01
CA ASP A 32 3.59 13.73 8.98
C ASP A 32 2.16 14.18 8.67
N GLN A 33 1.95 15.43 8.23
CA GLN A 33 0.62 15.92 7.83
C GLN A 33 0.09 15.17 6.60
N TYR A 34 0.94 14.91 5.59
CA TYR A 34 0.55 14.10 4.43
C TYR A 34 0.19 12.67 4.83
N ALA A 35 0.98 12.07 5.72
CA ALA A 35 0.73 10.73 6.21
C ALA A 35 -0.57 10.65 7.02
N MET A 36 -0.79 11.59 7.95
CA MET A 36 -2.01 11.63 8.75
C MET A 36 -3.26 11.84 7.90
N MET A 37 -3.18 12.65 6.84
CA MET A 37 -4.30 12.79 5.90
C MET A 37 -4.66 11.45 5.25
N LEU A 38 -3.70 10.59 4.90
CA LEU A 38 -4.01 9.25 4.41
C LEU A 38 -4.70 8.40 5.48
N VAL A 39 -4.19 8.41 6.72
CA VAL A 39 -4.79 7.68 7.84
C VAL A 39 -6.23 8.12 8.10
N GLU A 40 -6.51 9.42 8.09
CA GLU A 40 -7.86 9.99 8.21
C GLU A 40 -8.81 9.53 7.09
N HIS A 41 -8.24 9.14 5.94
CA HIS A 41 -8.96 8.56 4.80
C HIS A 41 -8.88 7.03 4.75
N ARG A 42 -8.56 6.35 5.87
CA ARG A 42 -8.50 4.88 6.02
C ARG A 42 -7.43 4.21 5.18
N LEU A 43 -6.37 4.95 4.84
CA LEU A 43 -5.24 4.49 4.04
C LEU A 43 -3.98 4.45 4.90
N THR A 44 -3.16 3.43 4.69
CA THR A 44 -1.89 3.30 5.39
C THR A 44 -0.80 4.05 4.63
N PRO A 45 -0.20 5.08 5.21
CA PRO A 45 0.92 5.78 4.59
C PRO A 45 2.17 4.89 4.58
N ILE A 46 2.88 4.88 3.46
CA ILE A 46 4.22 4.33 3.37
C ILE A 46 5.19 5.48 3.13
N ILE A 47 6.03 5.71 4.10
CA ILE A 47 7.17 6.61 3.97
C ILE A 47 8.36 5.74 3.61
N PHE A 48 9.00 6.01 2.48
CA PHE A 48 10.20 5.28 2.10
C PHE A 48 11.40 5.85 2.85
N GLY A 49 11.81 5.16 3.88
CA GLY A 49 13.09 5.42 4.52
C GLY A 49 14.26 4.86 3.71
N VAL A 50 14.42 5.30 2.44
CA VAL A 50 15.44 4.74 1.56
C VAL A 50 16.72 5.60 1.61
N PRO A 51 17.75 5.14 2.31
CA PRO A 51 18.98 5.91 2.47
C PRO A 51 19.78 6.14 1.18
N THR A 52 19.60 5.30 0.17
CA THR A 52 20.50 5.26 -0.99
C THR A 52 20.13 6.22 -2.12
N LEU A 53 18.92 6.74 -2.14
CA LEU A 53 18.41 7.59 -3.22
C LEU A 53 17.90 8.95 -2.76
N LEU A 54 17.71 9.12 -1.45
CA LEU A 54 17.25 10.38 -0.87
C LEU A 54 18.46 11.21 -0.41
N PRO A 55 18.39 12.53 -0.52
CA PRO A 55 19.37 13.41 0.06
C PRO A 55 19.56 13.15 1.57
N PRO A 56 20.76 13.26 2.14
CA PRO A 56 21.04 12.93 3.54
C PRO A 56 20.09 13.59 4.53
N LYS A 57 19.70 14.86 4.33
CA LYS A 57 18.76 15.56 5.20
C LYS A 57 17.32 15.04 5.10
N VAL A 58 16.90 14.51 3.95
CA VAL A 58 15.58 13.86 3.82
C VAL A 58 15.55 12.55 4.57
N VAL A 59 16.63 11.78 4.50
CA VAL A 59 16.79 10.55 5.31
C VAL A 59 16.76 10.87 6.81
N GLU A 60 17.43 11.95 7.23
CA GLU A 60 17.41 12.43 8.62
C GLU A 60 15.99 12.82 9.05
N ALA A 61 15.21 13.43 8.16
CA ALA A 61 13.87 13.93 8.45
C ALA A 61 12.81 12.83 8.60
N SER A 62 12.87 11.78 7.80
CA SER A 62 11.77 10.81 7.69
C SER A 62 12.20 9.35 7.58
N GLY A 63 13.51 9.07 7.53
CA GLY A 63 14.05 7.78 7.15
C GLY A 63 14.66 6.96 8.29
N GLN A 64 15.08 5.77 7.89
CA GLN A 64 15.95 4.91 8.68
C GLN A 64 17.39 5.12 8.20
N LYS A 65 18.32 5.32 9.13
CA LYS A 65 19.73 5.44 8.81
C LYS A 65 20.48 4.17 9.17
N PHE A 66 21.29 3.69 8.23
CA PHE A 66 22.11 2.49 8.38
C PHE A 66 23.58 2.87 8.36
N THR A 67 24.31 2.62 9.43
CA THR A 67 25.73 2.96 9.57
C THR A 67 26.53 1.69 9.78
N MET A 68 27.34 1.31 8.76
CA MET A 68 28.26 0.18 8.87
C MET A 68 29.36 0.48 9.89
N GLN A 69 29.61 -0.47 10.77
CA GLN A 69 30.63 -0.38 11.81
C GLN A 69 31.93 -1.06 11.36
N PRO A 70 33.09 -0.72 11.96
CA PRO A 70 34.37 -1.33 11.62
C PRO A 70 34.42 -2.85 11.82
N ASP A 71 33.58 -3.41 12.68
CA ASP A 71 33.47 -4.85 12.93
C ASP A 71 32.55 -5.57 11.92
N GLY A 72 32.04 -4.87 10.91
CA GLY A 72 31.14 -5.40 9.90
C GLY A 72 29.68 -5.50 10.35
N SER A 73 29.33 -5.04 11.54
CA SER A 73 27.93 -4.91 11.98
C SER A 73 27.29 -3.62 11.41
N CYS A 74 25.98 -3.51 11.52
CA CYS A 74 25.23 -2.32 11.15
C CYS A 74 24.52 -1.72 12.35
N LYS A 75 24.64 -0.41 12.55
CA LYS A 75 23.82 0.38 13.48
C LYS A 75 22.60 0.89 12.74
N VAL A 76 21.41 0.64 13.28
CA VAL A 76 20.15 1.22 12.81
C VAL A 76 19.79 2.41 13.70
N GLU A 77 19.50 3.54 13.08
CA GLU A 77 18.96 4.74 13.73
C GLU A 77 17.59 5.01 13.09
N ALA A 78 16.52 4.78 13.84
CA ALA A 78 15.15 4.80 13.35
C ALA A 78 14.16 5.48 14.31
N ASP A 79 14.62 6.21 15.33
CA ASP A 79 13.78 6.73 16.41
C ASP A 79 12.62 7.61 15.88
N VAL A 80 12.91 8.53 14.98
CA VAL A 80 11.90 9.41 14.36
C VAL A 80 10.96 8.59 13.47
N TYR A 81 11.53 7.69 12.66
CA TYR A 81 10.77 6.81 11.77
C TYR A 81 9.79 5.92 12.55
N ASP A 82 10.26 5.30 13.62
CA ASP A 82 9.46 4.43 14.45
C ASP A 82 8.38 5.20 15.21
N ALA A 83 8.69 6.41 15.70
CA ALA A 83 7.72 7.27 16.37
C ALA A 83 6.56 7.66 15.41
N LEU A 84 6.88 8.04 14.18
CA LEU A 84 5.88 8.35 13.15
C LEU A 84 5.04 7.11 12.82
N ASN A 85 5.66 5.97 12.52
CA ASN A 85 4.91 4.76 12.17
C ASN A 85 4.06 4.24 13.34
N ARG A 86 4.53 4.36 14.58
CA ARG A 86 3.73 4.04 15.77
C ARG A 86 2.49 4.92 15.86
N LYS A 87 2.63 6.22 15.66
CA LYS A 87 1.50 7.16 15.60
C LYS A 87 0.47 6.76 14.55
N TYR A 88 0.94 6.39 13.34
CA TYR A 88 0.04 5.96 12.26
C TYR A 88 -0.66 4.64 12.58
N LEU A 89 0.05 3.67 13.14
CA LEU A 89 -0.53 2.39 13.56
C LEU A 89 -1.58 2.56 14.67
N GLU A 90 -1.31 3.43 15.65
CA GLU A 90 -2.28 3.78 16.70
C GLU A 90 -3.52 4.48 16.15
N ALA A 91 -3.38 5.23 15.06
CA ALA A 91 -4.47 5.89 14.35
C ALA A 91 -5.18 5.00 13.32
N GLY A 92 -4.77 3.72 13.16
CA GLY A 92 -5.47 2.73 12.32
C GLY A 92 -4.74 2.29 11.06
N ALA A 93 -3.50 2.72 10.83
CA ALA A 93 -2.67 2.17 9.75
C ALA A 93 -2.42 0.67 9.94
N THR A 94 -2.24 -0.06 8.85
CA THR A 94 -2.19 -1.53 8.86
C THR A 94 -0.79 -2.12 8.63
N GLY A 95 0.22 -1.28 8.45
CA GLY A 95 1.60 -1.69 8.25
C GLY A 95 2.54 -0.53 7.99
N PHE A 96 3.81 -0.81 7.82
CA PHE A 96 4.84 0.13 7.38
C PHE A 96 5.98 -0.60 6.68
N CYS A 97 6.62 0.08 5.73
CA CYS A 97 7.78 -0.45 5.02
C CYS A 97 9.05 -0.25 5.84
N THR A 98 10.00 -1.16 5.79
CA THR A 98 11.30 -1.01 6.45
C THR A 98 12.43 -1.58 5.59
N GLY A 99 13.63 -1.05 5.81
CA GLY A 99 14.85 -1.52 5.16
C GLY A 99 15.10 -0.92 3.78
N PRO A 100 16.22 -1.30 3.16
CA PRO A 100 16.60 -0.79 1.86
C PRO A 100 15.66 -1.26 0.76
N TYR A 101 15.40 -0.35 -0.16
CA TYR A 101 14.56 -0.51 -1.34
C TYR A 101 15.38 -0.24 -2.60
N LEU A 102 15.27 -1.09 -3.59
CA LEU A 102 15.90 -0.91 -4.89
C LEU A 102 14.84 -0.70 -5.97
N TRP A 103 14.67 0.57 -6.35
CA TRP A 103 13.74 0.94 -7.40
C TRP A 103 14.32 0.59 -8.76
N HIS A 104 13.50 0.14 -9.75
CA HIS A 104 13.75 -0.11 -11.20
C HIS A 104 15.20 -0.44 -11.66
N PHE A 105 16.20 -0.14 -10.86
CA PHE A 105 17.62 -0.17 -11.21
C PHE A 105 18.31 -1.50 -11.01
N MET A 106 17.51 -2.58 -10.89
CA MET A 106 18.10 -3.89 -11.07
C MET A 106 18.43 -4.10 -12.53
N THR A 107 19.41 -3.33 -13.03
CA THR A 107 20.05 -3.64 -14.30
C THR A 107 20.69 -5.02 -14.18
N LYS A 108 20.96 -5.66 -15.31
CA LYS A 108 21.58 -7.00 -15.36
C LYS A 108 22.86 -7.10 -14.51
N ASP A 109 23.50 -5.98 -14.22
CA ASP A 109 24.81 -5.90 -13.61
C ASP A 109 24.82 -5.57 -12.11
N HIS A 110 23.63 -5.34 -11.48
CA HIS A 110 23.58 -5.08 -10.05
C HIS A 110 23.51 -6.40 -9.26
N GLU A 111 24.52 -6.63 -8.44
CA GLU A 111 24.55 -7.69 -7.44
C GLU A 111 23.83 -7.23 -6.17
N VAL A 112 23.49 -8.19 -5.28
CA VAL A 112 23.00 -7.86 -3.94
C VAL A 112 24.08 -7.08 -3.20
N PRO A 113 23.77 -5.88 -2.66
CA PRO A 113 24.78 -5.08 -1.95
C PRO A 113 25.44 -5.87 -0.80
N ALA A 114 26.74 -5.76 -0.68
CA ALA A 114 27.52 -6.54 0.30
C ALA A 114 27.14 -6.25 1.75
N GLU A 115 26.63 -5.06 2.04
CA GLU A 115 26.17 -4.62 3.35
C GLU A 115 24.77 -5.16 3.74
N TRP A 116 23.99 -5.65 2.78
CA TRP A 116 22.62 -6.11 3.05
C TRP A 116 22.50 -7.14 4.17
N PRO A 117 23.31 -8.19 4.24
CA PRO A 117 23.23 -9.13 5.35
C PRO A 117 23.34 -8.48 6.73
N ALA A 118 24.23 -7.49 6.88
CA ALA A 118 24.41 -6.77 8.13
C ALA A 118 23.21 -5.85 8.45
N ILE A 119 22.71 -5.14 7.44
CA ILE A 119 21.53 -4.26 7.56
C ILE A 119 20.31 -5.08 7.98
N TRP A 120 20.03 -6.17 7.29
CA TRP A 120 18.84 -6.99 7.57
C TRP A 120 18.92 -7.66 8.95
N ARG A 121 20.10 -8.15 9.38
CA ARG A 121 20.29 -8.64 10.76
C ARG A 121 20.03 -7.56 11.79
N ALA A 122 20.51 -6.36 11.56
CA ALA A 122 20.31 -5.23 12.45
C ALA A 122 18.83 -4.82 12.53
N LEU A 123 18.12 -4.78 11.40
CA LEU A 123 16.67 -4.54 11.35
C LEU A 123 15.87 -5.63 12.06
N ASN A 124 16.22 -6.90 11.83
CA ASN A 124 15.55 -7.99 12.52
C ASN A 124 15.71 -7.85 14.04
N LYS A 125 16.94 -7.60 14.50
CA LYS A 125 17.23 -7.35 15.92
C LYS A 125 16.48 -6.13 16.47
N HIS A 126 16.33 -5.07 15.66
CA HIS A 126 15.63 -3.84 16.07
C HIS A 126 14.13 -4.09 16.28
N TYR A 127 13.49 -4.91 15.44
CA TYR A 127 12.06 -5.18 15.53
C TYR A 127 11.70 -6.45 16.32
N VAL A 128 12.59 -7.42 16.48
CA VAL A 128 12.32 -8.64 17.25
C VAL A 128 11.88 -8.29 18.69
N GLY A 129 10.71 -8.82 19.07
CA GLY A 129 10.10 -8.52 20.38
C GLY A 129 9.43 -7.15 20.50
N ASN A 130 9.49 -6.33 19.46
CA ASN A 130 8.76 -5.07 19.38
C ASN A 130 7.32 -5.33 18.87
N VAL A 131 6.33 -4.66 19.48
CA VAL A 131 4.92 -4.76 19.06
C VAL A 131 4.69 -4.32 17.63
N MET A 132 5.59 -3.55 17.04
CA MET A 132 5.55 -3.10 15.65
C MET A 132 5.99 -4.18 14.65
N ALA A 133 6.71 -5.22 15.06
CA ALA A 133 7.28 -6.25 14.18
C ALA A 133 6.22 -6.89 13.24
N LYS A 134 5.03 -7.19 13.76
CA LYS A 134 3.93 -7.78 13.00
C LYS A 134 3.36 -6.90 11.89
N TYR A 135 3.67 -5.61 11.91
CA TYR A 135 3.23 -4.61 10.92
C TYR A 135 4.32 -4.24 9.92
N ALA A 136 5.58 -4.58 10.23
CA ALA A 136 6.72 -4.28 9.39
C ALA A 136 6.77 -5.21 8.16
N PHE A 137 7.10 -4.65 7.01
CA PHE A 137 7.42 -5.43 5.83
C PHE A 137 8.61 -4.83 5.06
N ALA A 138 9.42 -5.71 4.50
CA ALA A 138 10.48 -5.35 3.56
C ALA A 138 9.88 -5.24 2.15
N TYR A 139 10.21 -4.18 1.43
CA TYR A 139 9.89 -4.01 0.01
C TYR A 139 11.18 -3.81 -0.77
N PRO A 140 11.92 -4.90 -1.03
CA PRO A 140 13.30 -4.80 -1.51
C PRO A 140 13.43 -4.42 -2.98
N VAL A 141 12.41 -4.72 -3.79
CA VAL A 141 12.46 -4.50 -5.23
C VAL A 141 11.08 -4.22 -5.80
N ASP A 142 11.02 -3.27 -6.71
CA ASP A 142 9.82 -2.88 -7.43
C ASP A 142 9.82 -3.41 -8.86
N GLU A 143 8.68 -4.00 -9.26
CA GLU A 143 8.37 -4.45 -10.62
C GLU A 143 9.52 -5.19 -11.33
N PRO A 144 10.10 -6.24 -10.74
CA PRO A 144 11.17 -6.98 -11.40
C PRO A 144 10.65 -7.64 -12.68
N GLY A 145 11.30 -7.36 -13.80
CA GLY A 145 11.00 -8.00 -15.09
C GLY A 145 11.25 -9.50 -15.07
N ASN A 146 10.66 -10.24 -16.02
CA ASN A 146 10.77 -11.71 -16.12
C ASN A 146 12.21 -12.26 -16.12
N GLY A 147 13.17 -11.48 -16.64
CA GLY A 147 14.59 -11.87 -16.65
C GLY A 147 15.30 -11.72 -15.30
N LEU A 148 14.65 -11.15 -14.27
CA LEU A 148 15.27 -10.84 -12.99
C LEU A 148 14.90 -11.81 -11.85
N ASN A 149 14.12 -12.87 -12.14
CA ASN A 149 13.68 -13.81 -11.11
C ASN A 149 14.83 -14.38 -10.26
N GLU A 150 15.97 -14.69 -10.86
CA GLU A 150 17.14 -15.21 -10.14
C GLU A 150 17.73 -14.17 -9.17
N LYS A 151 17.78 -12.90 -9.58
CA LYS A 151 18.25 -11.82 -8.71
C LYS A 151 17.27 -11.55 -7.57
N VAL A 152 15.96 -11.51 -7.86
CA VAL A 152 14.93 -11.39 -6.83
C VAL A 152 15.03 -12.51 -5.82
N ARG A 153 15.23 -13.75 -6.28
CA ARG A 153 15.42 -14.93 -5.43
C ARG A 153 16.65 -14.77 -4.51
N LYS A 154 17.79 -14.33 -5.05
CA LYS A 154 18.99 -14.07 -4.25
C LYS A 154 18.77 -12.96 -3.21
N MET A 155 18.14 -11.86 -3.60
CA MET A 155 17.83 -10.74 -2.69
C MET A 155 16.90 -11.19 -1.56
N THR A 156 15.80 -11.85 -1.89
CA THR A 156 14.83 -12.33 -0.90
C THR A 156 15.40 -13.43 -0.01
N ALA A 157 16.30 -14.26 -0.53
CA ALA A 157 17.02 -15.25 0.27
C ALA A 157 17.91 -14.58 1.32
N VAL A 158 18.68 -13.54 0.94
CA VAL A 158 19.49 -12.76 1.89
C VAL A 158 18.63 -12.13 2.99
N ILE A 159 17.46 -11.59 2.64
CA ILE A 159 16.53 -11.04 3.63
C ILE A 159 16.03 -12.17 4.55
N ARG A 160 15.55 -13.26 3.98
CA ARG A 160 15.00 -14.39 4.75
C ARG A 160 16.02 -15.00 5.71
N GLU A 161 17.27 -15.12 5.28
CA GLU A 161 18.37 -15.62 6.11
C GLU A 161 18.72 -14.69 7.28
N ASN A 162 18.65 -13.37 7.08
CA ASN A 162 19.15 -12.39 8.04
C ASN A 162 18.03 -11.66 8.81
N ALA A 163 16.79 -11.71 8.30
CA ALA A 163 15.60 -11.12 8.92
C ALA A 163 14.37 -12.04 8.73
N PRO A 164 14.37 -13.24 9.32
CA PRO A 164 13.33 -14.25 9.12
C PRO A 164 11.93 -13.80 9.58
N ASP A 165 11.86 -12.88 10.53
CA ASP A 165 10.61 -12.40 11.11
C ASP A 165 9.95 -11.26 10.31
N LEU A 166 10.68 -10.66 9.36
CA LEU A 166 10.13 -9.62 8.50
C LEU A 166 9.40 -10.21 7.29
N LYS A 167 8.21 -9.69 6.98
CA LYS A 167 7.50 -10.02 5.75
C LYS A 167 8.20 -9.40 4.55
N ILE A 168 8.26 -10.13 3.45
CA ILE A 168 8.80 -9.67 2.18
C ILE A 168 7.64 -9.44 1.20
N LEU A 169 7.53 -8.21 0.70
CA LEU A 169 6.56 -7.78 -0.30
C LEU A 169 7.27 -7.49 -1.61
N VAL A 170 6.69 -7.91 -2.74
CA VAL A 170 7.20 -7.61 -4.09
C VAL A 170 6.04 -7.32 -5.03
N THR A 171 6.16 -6.25 -5.81
CA THR A 171 5.23 -5.88 -6.88
C THR A 171 5.55 -6.57 -8.20
N GLY A 172 4.62 -6.58 -9.15
CA GLY A 172 4.87 -7.16 -10.46
C GLY A 172 3.88 -6.77 -11.56
N VAL A 173 4.42 -6.60 -12.76
CA VAL A 173 3.72 -6.06 -13.93
C VAL A 173 3.60 -7.06 -15.10
N ASN A 174 3.51 -8.36 -14.83
CA ASN A 174 3.38 -9.34 -15.90
C ASN A 174 2.43 -10.48 -15.59
N ALA A 175 1.84 -11.08 -16.62
CA ALA A 175 0.84 -12.15 -16.52
C ALA A 175 1.32 -13.44 -15.85
N ASN A 176 2.61 -13.58 -15.61
CA ASN A 176 3.20 -14.72 -14.88
C ASN A 176 3.39 -14.46 -13.38
N PHE A 177 2.93 -13.29 -12.92
CA PHE A 177 3.05 -12.89 -11.54
C PHE A 177 1.80 -13.29 -10.74
N PRO A 178 1.90 -13.87 -9.57
CA PRO A 178 3.10 -14.24 -8.81
C PRO A 178 4.00 -15.26 -9.52
N SER A 179 5.33 -15.08 -9.43
CA SER A 179 6.30 -15.96 -10.07
C SER A 179 6.54 -17.24 -9.28
N ARG A 180 6.46 -18.42 -9.95
CA ARG A 180 6.81 -19.71 -9.32
C ARG A 180 8.30 -19.87 -9.05
N LEU A 181 9.13 -18.97 -9.57
CA LEU A 181 10.59 -19.07 -9.46
C LEU A 181 11.14 -18.39 -8.20
N VAL A 182 10.27 -17.74 -7.41
CA VAL A 182 10.66 -17.06 -6.17
C VAL A 182 9.75 -17.51 -5.04
N ASP A 183 10.28 -18.15 -4.03
CA ASP A 183 9.57 -18.82 -2.95
C ASP A 183 9.65 -18.11 -1.58
N ASN A 184 10.56 -17.15 -1.45
CA ASN A 184 10.79 -16.40 -0.19
C ASN A 184 9.92 -15.15 -0.02
N ILE A 185 8.83 -15.02 -0.78
CA ILE A 185 7.95 -13.85 -0.74
C ILE A 185 6.71 -14.18 0.07
N ASP A 186 6.35 -13.30 1.01
CA ASP A 186 5.17 -13.44 1.87
C ASP A 186 3.96 -12.69 1.30
N CYS A 187 4.20 -11.65 0.52
CA CYS A 187 3.16 -10.80 -0.06
C CYS A 187 3.46 -10.47 -1.51
N TRP A 188 2.63 -10.98 -2.40
CA TRP A 188 2.68 -10.67 -3.84
C TRP A 188 1.74 -9.51 -4.16
N VAL A 189 2.21 -8.54 -4.92
CA VAL A 189 1.39 -7.39 -5.33
C VAL A 189 1.42 -7.22 -6.85
N PRO A 190 0.63 -8.01 -7.60
CA PRO A 190 0.48 -7.82 -9.04
C PRO A 190 -0.27 -6.54 -9.39
N ALA A 191 0.05 -5.94 -10.54
CA ALA A 191 -0.81 -4.95 -11.14
C ALA A 191 -2.18 -5.56 -11.43
N LEU A 192 -3.25 -4.82 -11.10
CA LEU A 192 -4.63 -5.34 -11.08
C LEU A 192 -5.00 -6.12 -12.34
N HIS A 193 -4.78 -5.55 -13.52
CA HIS A 193 -5.16 -6.13 -14.82
C HIS A 193 -4.26 -7.29 -15.29
N TRP A 194 -3.14 -7.52 -14.62
CA TRP A 194 -2.22 -8.62 -14.92
C TRP A 194 -2.26 -9.73 -13.87
N THR A 195 -3.20 -9.64 -12.95
CA THR A 195 -3.35 -10.68 -11.92
C THR A 195 -3.86 -11.98 -12.51
N ASN A 196 -3.10 -13.05 -12.35
CA ASN A 196 -3.56 -14.40 -12.59
C ASN A 196 -4.36 -14.89 -11.39
N LEU A 197 -5.70 -14.88 -11.47
CA LEU A 197 -6.59 -15.25 -10.35
C LEU A 197 -6.39 -16.69 -9.87
N LYS A 198 -6.08 -17.63 -10.77
CA LYS A 198 -5.77 -19.02 -10.38
C LYS A 198 -4.50 -19.05 -9.54
N ARG A 199 -3.45 -18.38 -10.00
CA ARG A 199 -2.19 -18.30 -9.27
C ARG A 199 -2.34 -17.57 -7.94
N LYS A 200 -3.12 -16.51 -7.91
CA LYS A 200 -3.49 -15.81 -6.66
C LYS A 200 -4.09 -16.77 -5.64
N ALA A 201 -5.06 -17.58 -6.04
CA ALA A 201 -5.69 -18.55 -5.14
C ALA A 201 -4.72 -19.61 -4.64
N GLU A 202 -3.79 -20.08 -5.50
CA GLU A 202 -2.72 -21.03 -5.12
C GLU A 202 -1.78 -20.42 -4.07
N GLU A 203 -1.39 -19.15 -4.21
CA GLU A 203 -0.53 -18.44 -3.25
C GLU A 203 -1.24 -18.23 -1.90
N GLN A 204 -2.50 -17.82 -1.92
CA GLN A 204 -3.30 -17.68 -0.70
C GLN A 204 -3.52 -19.01 0.01
N ALA A 205 -3.77 -20.10 -0.73
CA ALA A 205 -3.87 -21.44 -0.16
C ALA A 205 -2.54 -21.91 0.48
N ALA A 206 -1.40 -21.41 0.01
CA ALA A 206 -0.09 -21.65 0.59
C ALA A 206 0.23 -20.71 1.78
N GLY A 207 -0.71 -19.87 2.23
CA GLY A 207 -0.56 -18.97 3.37
C GLY A 207 0.10 -17.65 3.05
N ARG A 208 0.32 -17.31 1.77
CA ARG A 208 0.88 -16.03 1.35
C ARG A 208 -0.24 -15.01 1.07
N GLU A 209 0.07 -13.74 1.27
CA GLU A 209 -0.84 -12.65 0.92
C GLU A 209 -0.72 -12.32 -0.58
N VAL A 210 -1.84 -11.97 -1.21
CA VAL A 210 -1.84 -11.43 -2.57
C VAL A 210 -2.67 -10.15 -2.57
N TRP A 211 -1.98 -9.02 -2.71
CA TRP A 211 -2.61 -7.72 -2.85
C TRP A 211 -2.79 -7.39 -4.34
N GLN A 212 -3.26 -6.20 -4.64
CA GLN A 212 -3.30 -5.64 -5.98
C GLN A 212 -2.89 -4.18 -5.96
N TYR A 213 -2.48 -3.62 -7.12
CA TYR A 213 -2.26 -2.20 -7.25
C TYR A 213 -2.71 -1.65 -8.62
N PRO A 214 -3.37 -0.49 -8.65
CA PRO A 214 -3.49 0.36 -9.82
C PRO A 214 -2.31 1.33 -9.88
N CYS A 215 -1.91 1.73 -11.09
CA CYS A 215 -0.91 2.76 -11.34
C CYS A 215 -1.22 3.46 -12.67
N SER A 216 -0.24 3.68 -13.54
CA SER A 216 -0.46 4.11 -14.93
C SER A 216 -1.39 3.19 -15.75
N GLY A 217 -1.62 1.99 -15.31
CA GLY A 217 -2.67 1.04 -15.71
C GLY A 217 -3.36 0.44 -14.49
N PRO A 218 -4.47 -0.24 -14.68
CA PRO A 218 -5.24 -0.47 -15.91
C PRO A 218 -5.95 0.78 -16.42
N TRP A 219 -6.28 0.75 -17.71
CA TRP A 219 -7.08 1.78 -18.36
C TRP A 219 -8.58 1.44 -18.28
N TYR A 220 -9.42 2.45 -18.54
CA TYR A 220 -10.86 2.23 -18.67
C TYR A 220 -11.17 0.99 -19.57
N PRO A 221 -12.12 0.11 -19.21
CA PRO A 221 -13.15 0.27 -18.16
C PRO A 221 -12.75 -0.22 -16.75
N TRP A 222 -11.52 -0.64 -16.53
CA TRP A 222 -11.05 -1.10 -15.22
C TRP A 222 -11.06 0.01 -14.16
N PRO A 223 -11.28 -0.32 -12.87
CA PRO A 223 -11.15 0.66 -11.81
C PRO A 223 -9.69 1.14 -11.64
N ASN A 224 -9.51 2.44 -11.50
CA ASN A 224 -8.22 3.08 -11.26
C ASN A 224 -8.44 4.47 -10.63
N TYR A 225 -7.36 5.14 -10.25
CA TYR A 225 -7.39 6.47 -9.62
C TYR A 225 -7.11 7.62 -10.61
N HIS A 226 -7.19 7.41 -11.93
CA HIS A 226 -6.94 8.45 -12.93
C HIS A 226 -8.04 9.53 -12.93
N LEU A 227 -7.66 10.77 -13.29
CA LEU A 227 -8.61 11.88 -13.40
C LEU A 227 -9.59 11.73 -14.60
N ASP A 228 -9.18 10.99 -15.62
CA ASP A 228 -9.96 10.80 -16.84
C ASP A 228 -11.03 9.70 -16.72
N THR A 229 -11.22 9.16 -15.50
CA THR A 229 -12.24 8.14 -15.23
C THR A 229 -13.36 8.70 -14.35
N ASP A 230 -14.52 8.03 -14.38
CA ASP A 230 -15.62 8.36 -13.49
C ASP A 230 -15.24 8.18 -12.01
N ALA A 231 -15.84 8.98 -11.13
CA ALA A 231 -15.62 8.86 -9.69
C ALA A 231 -15.95 7.46 -9.14
N SER A 232 -16.89 6.73 -9.77
CA SER A 232 -17.18 5.34 -9.46
C SER A 232 -15.97 4.41 -9.66
N ALA A 233 -15.08 4.72 -10.61
CA ALA A 233 -13.85 3.94 -10.82
C ALA A 233 -12.89 4.03 -9.62
N TRP A 234 -12.76 5.21 -9.01
CA TRP A 234 -11.93 5.43 -7.83
C TRP A 234 -12.45 4.64 -6.61
N ARG A 235 -13.78 4.63 -6.43
CA ARG A 235 -14.47 3.87 -5.40
C ARG A 235 -14.38 2.35 -5.63
N ALA A 236 -14.48 1.93 -6.90
CA ALA A 236 -14.52 0.53 -7.30
C ALA A 236 -13.19 -0.23 -7.06
N VAL A 237 -12.05 0.46 -6.86
CA VAL A 237 -10.78 -0.23 -6.52
C VAL A 237 -10.89 -1.00 -5.19
N ALA A 238 -11.61 -0.48 -4.20
CA ALA A 238 -11.89 -1.22 -2.96
C ALA A 238 -12.86 -2.39 -3.20
N TRP A 239 -13.82 -2.23 -4.12
CA TRP A 239 -14.79 -3.26 -4.46
C TRP A 239 -14.18 -4.45 -5.19
N VAL A 240 -13.28 -4.21 -6.15
CA VAL A 240 -12.54 -5.31 -6.80
C VAL A 240 -11.69 -6.07 -5.80
N THR A 241 -11.11 -5.38 -4.83
CA THR A 241 -10.36 -6.01 -3.73
C THR A 241 -11.25 -6.96 -2.92
N ALA A 242 -12.46 -6.56 -2.60
CA ALA A 242 -13.43 -7.40 -1.87
C ALA A 242 -13.96 -8.56 -2.72
N LYS A 243 -14.37 -8.28 -3.97
CA LYS A 243 -14.98 -9.25 -4.90
C LYS A 243 -14.02 -10.38 -5.23
N GLU A 244 -12.79 -10.01 -5.58
CA GLU A 244 -11.76 -10.98 -5.97
C GLU A 244 -10.96 -11.50 -4.76
N ASN A 245 -11.34 -11.11 -3.53
CA ASN A 245 -10.67 -11.55 -2.30
C ASN A 245 -9.16 -11.31 -2.32
N PHE A 246 -8.73 -10.09 -2.67
CA PHE A 246 -7.36 -9.67 -2.45
C PHE A 246 -7.15 -9.30 -0.98
N ASP A 247 -5.93 -9.51 -0.48
CA ASP A 247 -5.58 -9.24 0.92
C ASP A 247 -5.24 -7.77 1.19
N GLY A 248 -5.05 -6.98 0.11
CA GLY A 248 -4.74 -5.56 0.25
C GLY A 248 -4.67 -4.78 -1.06
N ILE A 249 -4.45 -3.47 -0.90
CA ILE A 249 -4.28 -2.50 -1.99
C ILE A 249 -2.95 -1.77 -1.75
N LEU A 250 -2.12 -1.69 -2.79
CA LEU A 250 -0.96 -0.81 -2.82
C LEU A 250 -1.22 0.31 -3.83
N TYR A 251 -0.73 1.51 -3.54
CA TYR A 251 -0.65 2.60 -4.52
C TYR A 251 0.71 3.27 -4.45
N TRP A 252 1.37 3.35 -5.59
CA TRP A 252 2.79 3.68 -5.70
C TRP A 252 3.14 5.09 -5.20
N ALA A 253 2.23 6.06 -5.37
CA ALA A 253 2.45 7.44 -4.93
C ALA A 253 1.14 8.19 -4.66
N THR A 254 1.19 9.18 -3.79
CA THR A 254 0.04 10.03 -3.46
C THR A 254 0.34 11.52 -3.60
N ALA A 255 1.60 11.91 -3.71
CA ALA A 255 2.04 13.31 -3.70
C ALA A 255 3.17 13.60 -4.71
N ILE A 256 3.21 12.89 -5.86
CA ILE A 256 4.15 13.17 -6.94
C ILE A 256 3.52 14.19 -7.91
N PHE A 257 3.78 15.44 -7.67
CA PHE A 257 3.32 16.55 -8.50
C PHE A 257 4.51 17.37 -9.02
N ASN A 258 4.27 18.16 -10.07
CA ASN A 258 5.24 19.16 -10.49
C ASN A 258 5.30 20.28 -9.41
N PRO A 259 6.47 20.57 -8.83
CA PRO A 259 6.59 21.57 -7.78
C PRO A 259 6.13 22.99 -8.16
N GLU A 260 6.26 23.37 -9.44
CA GLU A 260 5.88 24.68 -9.94
C GLU A 260 4.39 24.75 -10.33
N THR A 261 3.86 23.63 -10.87
CA THR A 261 2.49 23.57 -11.40
C THR A 261 1.75 22.34 -10.87
N PRO A 262 1.53 22.21 -9.55
CA PRO A 262 1.07 20.97 -8.94
C PRO A 262 -0.35 20.53 -9.35
N PHE A 263 -1.16 21.47 -9.86
CA PHE A 263 -2.53 21.20 -10.28
C PHE A 263 -2.69 20.99 -11.79
N VAL A 264 -1.62 21.18 -12.57
CA VAL A 264 -1.70 21.21 -14.05
C VAL A 264 -1.13 19.95 -14.68
N ASN A 265 -0.17 19.34 -14.04
CA ASN A 265 0.56 18.21 -14.63
C ASN A 265 0.83 17.12 -13.60
N ASN A 266 1.03 15.92 -14.09
CA ASN A 266 1.49 14.79 -13.30
C ASN A 266 2.88 14.34 -13.79
N ALA A 267 3.65 13.73 -12.90
CA ALA A 267 5.01 13.33 -13.19
C ALA A 267 5.12 12.09 -14.11
N ASN A 268 4.02 11.36 -14.30
CA ASN A 268 4.01 10.03 -14.93
C ASN A 268 3.36 9.99 -16.32
N GLY A 269 2.99 11.16 -16.87
CA GLY A 269 2.35 11.25 -18.19
C GLY A 269 0.90 10.73 -18.25
N VAL A 270 0.35 10.24 -17.13
CA VAL A 270 -1.03 9.79 -16.98
C VAL A 270 -1.75 10.76 -16.06
N ASN A 271 -2.92 11.23 -16.48
CA ASN A 271 -3.59 12.32 -15.80
C ASN A 271 -4.01 11.95 -14.36
N GLY A 272 -3.32 12.55 -13.41
CA GLY A 272 -3.55 12.38 -11.97
C GLY A 272 -2.97 11.12 -11.34
N ASP A 273 -2.26 10.26 -12.08
CA ASP A 273 -1.56 9.13 -11.48
C ASP A 273 -0.46 9.61 -10.53
N GLY A 274 -0.37 9.00 -9.36
CA GLY A 274 0.59 9.37 -8.31
C GLY A 274 0.24 10.64 -7.52
N VAL A 275 -0.92 11.28 -7.76
CA VAL A 275 -1.30 12.53 -7.09
C VAL A 275 -2.71 12.43 -6.51
N LEU A 276 -2.83 12.14 -5.24
CA LEU A 276 -4.11 12.16 -4.49
C LEU A 276 -4.17 13.31 -3.49
N GLN A 277 -3.03 13.84 -3.12
CA GLN A 277 -2.84 14.96 -2.20
C GLN A 277 -2.11 16.07 -2.94
N TYR A 278 -2.62 17.28 -2.83
CA TYR A 278 -2.05 18.47 -3.48
C TYR A 278 -1.47 19.41 -2.43
N PRO A 279 -0.43 20.18 -2.74
CA PRO A 279 0.10 21.15 -1.81
C PRO A 279 -0.73 22.44 -1.83
N ALA A 280 -1.04 22.98 -0.67
CA ALA A 280 -1.43 24.37 -0.51
C ALA A 280 -0.24 25.31 -0.81
N GLU A 281 -0.44 26.61 -0.72
CA GLU A 281 0.60 27.60 -0.99
C GLU A 281 1.79 27.46 -0.04
N ASP A 282 1.54 27.16 1.23
CA ASP A 282 2.52 26.91 2.28
C ASP A 282 3.07 25.46 2.27
N GLY A 283 2.62 24.63 1.33
CA GLY A 283 3.00 23.23 1.20
C GLY A 283 2.16 22.24 2.00
N THR A 284 1.27 22.70 2.88
CA THR A 284 0.39 21.79 3.65
C THR A 284 -0.54 21.00 2.72
N PRO A 285 -0.92 19.75 3.08
CA PRO A 285 -1.69 18.89 2.19
C PRO A 285 -3.15 19.36 2.03
N LEU A 286 -3.62 19.31 0.79
CA LEU A 286 -5.02 19.43 0.39
C LEU A 286 -5.52 18.08 -0.12
N ALA A 287 -6.60 17.57 0.46
CA ALA A 287 -7.23 16.35 -0.01
C ALA A 287 -7.94 16.57 -1.34
N SER A 288 -7.65 15.75 -2.35
CA SER A 288 -8.44 15.75 -3.59
C SER A 288 -9.82 15.14 -3.39
N ILE A 289 -10.77 15.44 -4.30
CA ILE A 289 -12.05 14.72 -4.39
C ILE A 289 -11.82 13.22 -4.56
N ARG A 290 -10.79 12.82 -5.33
CA ARG A 290 -10.44 11.40 -5.50
C ARG A 290 -10.13 10.74 -4.17
N LEU A 291 -9.32 11.37 -3.32
CA LEU A 291 -8.99 10.84 -2.00
C LEU A 291 -10.25 10.66 -1.13
N LYS A 292 -11.21 11.59 -1.20
CA LYS A 292 -12.50 11.46 -0.51
C LYS A 292 -13.32 10.28 -1.03
N VAL A 293 -13.41 10.10 -2.34
CA VAL A 293 -14.15 8.99 -2.94
C VAL A 293 -13.47 7.63 -2.71
N ILE A 294 -12.12 7.61 -2.66
CA ILE A 294 -11.37 6.41 -2.25
C ILE A 294 -11.73 6.04 -0.80
N CYS A 295 -11.80 7.03 0.10
CA CYS A 295 -12.26 6.81 1.47
C CYS A 295 -13.66 6.19 1.52
N ASP A 296 -14.61 6.69 0.71
CA ASP A 296 -15.94 6.06 0.59
C ASP A 296 -15.86 4.60 0.17
N GLY A 297 -14.96 4.26 -0.77
CA GLY A 297 -14.73 2.88 -1.18
C GLY A 297 -14.16 2.00 -0.05
N MET A 298 -13.25 2.55 0.74
CA MET A 298 -12.70 1.86 1.91
C MET A 298 -13.76 1.64 3.00
N GLU A 299 -14.66 2.60 3.21
CA GLU A 299 -15.79 2.43 4.12
C GLU A 299 -16.78 1.35 3.63
N ASP A 300 -17.06 1.29 2.32
CA ASP A 300 -17.85 0.20 1.77
C ASP A 300 -17.20 -1.17 2.06
N TYR A 301 -15.88 -1.27 1.87
CA TYR A 301 -15.13 -2.48 2.19
C TYR A 301 -15.26 -2.86 3.67
N GLU A 302 -15.22 -1.90 4.58
CA GLU A 302 -15.41 -2.15 6.01
C GLU A 302 -16.82 -2.65 6.31
N TYR A 303 -17.87 -2.10 5.68
CA TYR A 303 -19.22 -2.63 5.79
C TYR A 303 -19.34 -4.08 5.29
N MET A 304 -18.62 -4.44 4.22
CA MET A 304 -18.55 -5.83 3.76
C MET A 304 -17.91 -6.75 4.80
N VAL A 305 -16.83 -6.31 5.45
CA VAL A 305 -16.15 -7.06 6.52
C VAL A 305 -17.04 -7.21 7.74
N LEU A 306 -17.69 -6.14 8.19
CA LEU A 306 -18.63 -6.16 9.33
C LEU A 306 -19.79 -7.11 9.05
N LEU A 307 -20.35 -7.07 7.84
CA LEU A 307 -21.44 -7.97 7.46
C LEU A 307 -20.98 -9.43 7.41
N LYS A 308 -19.81 -9.72 6.90
CA LYS A 308 -19.20 -11.07 6.91
C LYS A 308 -19.06 -11.60 8.36
N ASN A 309 -18.59 -10.74 9.26
CA ASN A 309 -18.42 -11.09 10.68
C ASN A 309 -19.78 -11.37 11.34
N ALA A 310 -20.77 -10.49 11.17
CA ALA A 310 -22.12 -10.68 11.71
C ALA A 310 -22.78 -11.97 11.19
N VAL A 311 -22.58 -12.31 9.91
CA VAL A 311 -23.03 -13.59 9.34
C VAL A 311 -22.34 -14.78 10.01
N ALA A 312 -21.01 -14.70 10.22
CA ALA A 312 -20.27 -15.79 10.86
C ALA A 312 -20.72 -16.03 12.30
N GLU A 313 -20.93 -14.96 13.07
CA GLU A 313 -21.44 -15.03 14.46
C GLU A 313 -22.87 -15.59 14.52
N ALA A 314 -23.78 -15.12 13.64
CA ALA A 314 -25.13 -15.62 13.56
C ALA A 314 -25.20 -17.12 13.20
N LYS A 315 -24.31 -17.59 12.29
CA LYS A 315 -24.16 -19.01 11.96
C LYS A 315 -23.71 -19.84 13.17
N GLN A 316 -22.71 -19.38 13.90
CA GLN A 316 -22.25 -20.05 15.13
C GLN A 316 -23.34 -20.12 16.16
N ALA A 317 -24.12 -19.06 16.32
CA ALA A 317 -25.25 -18.99 17.23
C ALA A 317 -26.52 -19.76 16.72
N LYS A 318 -26.47 -20.28 15.49
CA LYS A 318 -27.61 -20.96 14.80
C LYS A 318 -28.88 -20.11 14.77
N LYS A 319 -28.71 -18.79 14.58
CA LYS A 319 -29.80 -17.79 14.56
C LYS A 319 -30.10 -17.32 13.14
N ALA A 320 -31.32 -16.81 12.94
CA ALA A 320 -31.73 -15.98 11.81
C ALA A 320 -31.37 -16.53 10.41
N PRO A 321 -31.68 -17.78 10.04
CA PRO A 321 -31.21 -18.36 8.75
C PRO A 321 -31.67 -17.57 7.53
N ALA A 322 -32.84 -16.93 7.56
CA ALA A 322 -33.32 -16.10 6.46
C ALA A 322 -32.48 -14.81 6.29
N LEU A 323 -32.08 -14.17 7.40
CA LEU A 323 -31.23 -12.98 7.36
C LEU A 323 -29.80 -13.34 6.91
N ILE A 324 -29.30 -14.50 7.32
CA ILE A 324 -28.01 -15.03 6.86
C ILE A 324 -28.04 -15.19 5.34
N ALA A 325 -29.05 -15.85 4.79
CA ALA A 325 -29.17 -16.04 3.33
C ALA A 325 -29.25 -14.71 2.58
N GLU A 326 -29.98 -13.74 3.11
CA GLU A 326 -30.07 -12.40 2.52
C GLU A 326 -28.71 -11.66 2.56
N ALA A 327 -27.99 -11.76 3.66
CA ALA A 327 -26.68 -11.14 3.82
C ALA A 327 -25.62 -11.80 2.92
N GLU A 328 -25.66 -13.12 2.77
CA GLU A 328 -24.78 -13.85 1.84
C GLU A 328 -25.06 -13.49 0.38
N GLU A 329 -26.33 -13.29 0.00
CA GLU A 329 -26.69 -12.83 -1.33
C GLU A 329 -26.14 -11.42 -1.59
N LEU A 330 -26.29 -10.51 -0.62
CA LEU A 330 -25.74 -9.15 -0.73
C LEU A 330 -24.20 -9.16 -0.84
N LEU A 331 -23.53 -10.07 -0.11
CA LEU A 331 -22.06 -10.23 -0.12
C LEU A 331 -21.51 -10.85 -1.41
N LYS A 332 -22.33 -11.32 -2.34
CA LYS A 332 -21.89 -11.64 -3.70
C LYS A 332 -21.47 -10.40 -4.47
N LEU A 333 -21.92 -9.22 -4.07
CA LEU A 333 -21.61 -7.90 -4.62
C LEU A 333 -22.12 -7.68 -6.08
N ASP A 334 -22.80 -8.63 -6.69
CA ASP A 334 -23.15 -8.63 -8.12
C ASP A 334 -24.04 -7.44 -8.54
N THR A 335 -24.77 -6.83 -7.60
CA THR A 335 -25.58 -5.63 -7.87
C THR A 335 -24.74 -4.40 -8.15
N VAL A 336 -23.50 -4.35 -7.69
CA VAL A 336 -22.59 -3.22 -7.85
C VAL A 336 -21.36 -3.60 -8.66
N PHE A 337 -20.79 -4.77 -8.42
CA PHE A 337 -19.52 -5.19 -9.01
C PHE A 337 -19.64 -6.61 -9.57
N ARG A 338 -19.65 -6.77 -10.88
CA ARG A 338 -19.85 -8.05 -11.57
C ARG A 338 -18.54 -8.73 -11.96
N THR A 339 -17.65 -7.99 -12.62
CA THR A 339 -16.30 -8.44 -13.01
C THR A 339 -15.29 -7.34 -12.72
N MET A 340 -14.00 -7.61 -12.89
CA MET A 340 -12.92 -6.65 -12.60
C MET A 340 -13.02 -5.36 -13.46
N ASP A 341 -13.78 -5.37 -14.55
CA ASP A 341 -13.95 -4.26 -15.51
C ASP A 341 -15.43 -3.89 -15.73
N ASP A 342 -16.37 -4.63 -15.10
CA ASP A 342 -17.80 -4.38 -15.14
C ASP A 342 -18.37 -4.12 -13.75
N TYR A 343 -18.60 -2.85 -13.44
CA TYR A 343 -19.16 -2.36 -12.19
C TYR A 343 -20.12 -1.19 -12.43
N SER A 344 -20.98 -0.91 -11.43
CA SER A 344 -21.95 0.17 -11.54
C SER A 344 -21.27 1.54 -11.63
N ARG A 345 -21.78 2.39 -12.52
CA ARG A 345 -21.44 3.81 -12.61
C ARG A 345 -22.42 4.69 -11.85
N ASN A 346 -23.43 4.09 -11.23
CA ASN A 346 -24.46 4.79 -10.49
C ASN A 346 -24.14 4.79 -8.99
N GLU A 347 -23.89 5.97 -8.44
CA GLU A 347 -23.62 6.20 -7.02
C GLU A 347 -24.73 5.62 -6.09
N THR A 348 -25.98 5.60 -6.55
CA THR A 348 -27.11 5.07 -5.78
C THR A 348 -26.95 3.60 -5.45
N ASP A 349 -26.30 2.80 -6.32
CA ASP A 349 -26.12 1.37 -6.09
C ASP A 349 -25.17 1.13 -4.92
N TYR A 350 -24.06 1.89 -4.85
CA TYR A 350 -23.11 1.86 -3.74
C TYR A 350 -23.75 2.25 -2.40
N ARG A 351 -24.55 3.33 -2.40
CA ARG A 351 -25.28 3.79 -1.19
C ARG A 351 -26.34 2.79 -0.77
N THR A 352 -27.02 2.17 -1.72
CA THR A 352 -28.04 1.16 -1.45
C THR A 352 -27.41 -0.07 -0.80
N PHE A 353 -26.26 -0.53 -1.33
CA PHE A 353 -25.49 -1.60 -0.72
C PHE A 353 -25.12 -1.26 0.73
N ARG A 354 -24.49 -0.10 0.97
CA ARG A 354 -24.04 0.32 2.32
C ARG A 354 -25.21 0.36 3.31
N ARG A 355 -26.32 0.98 2.93
CA ARG A 355 -27.53 1.03 3.76
C ARG A 355 -28.04 -0.38 4.08
N ARG A 356 -28.11 -1.25 3.08
CA ARG A 356 -28.60 -2.60 3.23
C ARG A 356 -27.69 -3.44 4.12
N ALA A 357 -26.39 -3.31 3.96
CA ALA A 357 -25.40 -3.96 4.82
C ALA A 357 -25.56 -3.51 6.28
N ALA A 358 -25.67 -2.21 6.54
CA ALA A 358 -25.90 -1.68 7.89
C ALA A 358 -27.20 -2.20 8.54
N GLU A 359 -28.30 -2.27 7.77
CA GLU A 359 -29.57 -2.82 8.24
C GLU A 359 -29.46 -4.30 8.64
N LEU A 360 -28.75 -5.09 7.81
CA LEU A 360 -28.56 -6.53 8.06
C LEU A 360 -27.62 -6.77 9.26
N ILE A 361 -26.54 -6.02 9.39
CA ILE A 361 -25.66 -6.07 10.56
C ILE A 361 -26.50 -5.86 11.83
N GLY A 362 -27.22 -4.73 11.91
CA GLY A 362 -28.01 -4.41 13.10
C GLY A 362 -29.17 -5.40 13.41
N LYS A 363 -29.61 -6.21 12.41
CA LYS A 363 -30.60 -7.29 12.63
C LYS A 363 -29.92 -8.60 13.06
N LEU A 364 -28.72 -8.91 12.57
CA LEU A 364 -27.98 -10.13 12.89
C LEU A 364 -27.39 -10.09 14.30
N GLU A 365 -27.05 -8.91 14.80
CA GLU A 365 -26.47 -8.69 16.14
C GLU A 365 -27.50 -8.77 17.27
N ARG A 366 -28.79 -8.70 16.95
CA ARG A 366 -29.91 -8.84 17.92
C ARG A 366 -30.31 -10.31 18.13
#